data_6fae8fbac7349f79c0d361b1b4660111
#
_entry.id   6fae8fbac7349f79c0d361b1b4660111
#
_cell.length_a   1.000
_cell.length_b   1.000
_cell.length_c   1.000
_cell.angle_alpha   90.00
_cell.angle_beta   90.00
_cell.angle_gamma   90.00
#
_symmetry.space_group_name_H-M   'P 1'
#
loop_
_entity.id
_entity.type
_entity.pdbx_description
1 polymer ?
#
loop_
_entity_poly.entity_id
_entity_poly.type
_entity_poly.pdbx_seq_one_letter_code
_entity_poly.pdbx_strand_id
1 'polypeptide(L)'
;KAFNRILNPATKLWMMTGTPAAQSPVDAFGLAKLVNPNRVPRYFGAWRDKVMIKMSQFVWSPHPNATTLVGEALQPAIRFTKEACLDLPELTYQTREVELTPQQIKYYKEIKSQQLTMAAGELITAVHAAAGLTKLLQISCGAVYSDSGKVVEFDASSRLTEMVSAIREASHKTIVFVPFRHAIEIVSAKLKAEGISSEVINGAVSAGKR
;
A
#
# COMPACT_ATOMS: atom_id res chain seq x y z
N LYS A 1 -0.29 -26.61 -9.27
CA LYS A 1 -0.10 -27.83 -10.10
C LYS A 1 1.31 -28.43 -9.96
N ALA A 2 2.38 -27.61 -9.82
CA ALA A 2 3.76 -28.13 -9.67
C ALA A 2 3.95 -28.93 -8.37
N PHE A 3 3.51 -28.41 -7.23
CA PHE A 3 3.62 -29.10 -5.95
C PHE A 3 2.93 -30.47 -5.90
N ASN A 4 1.77 -30.62 -6.51
CA ASN A 4 1.04 -31.89 -6.53
C ASN A 4 1.78 -33.02 -7.26
N ARG A 5 2.83 -32.71 -8.03
CA ARG A 5 3.67 -33.72 -8.69
C ARG A 5 4.79 -34.27 -7.78
N ILE A 6 5.11 -33.53 -6.73
CA ILE A 6 6.20 -33.85 -5.78
C ILE A 6 5.64 -34.51 -4.52
N LEU A 7 4.38 -34.15 -4.15
CA LEU A 7 3.73 -34.67 -2.96
C LEU A 7 3.21 -36.10 -3.21
N ASN A 8 3.54 -37.00 -2.31
CA ASN A 8 3.00 -38.35 -2.23
C ASN A 8 2.28 -38.55 -0.87
N PRO A 9 1.49 -39.62 -0.67
CA PRO A 9 0.74 -39.84 0.57
C PRO A 9 1.59 -39.86 1.86
N ALA A 10 2.89 -40.15 1.74
CA ALA A 10 3.81 -40.17 2.88
C ALA A 10 4.46 -38.80 3.13
N THR A 11 4.29 -37.82 2.24
CA THR A 11 4.90 -36.50 2.37
C THR A 11 4.18 -35.69 3.44
N LYS A 12 4.92 -35.23 4.45
CA LYS A 12 4.44 -34.27 5.45
C LYS A 12 4.75 -32.87 4.96
N LEU A 13 3.73 -32.04 4.79
CA LEU A 13 3.83 -30.67 4.29
C LEU A 13 3.61 -29.68 5.41
N TRP A 14 4.61 -28.83 5.64
CA TRP A 14 4.53 -27.69 6.57
C TRP A 14 4.57 -26.40 5.76
N MET A 15 3.59 -25.52 5.97
CA MET A 15 3.52 -24.25 5.27
C MET A 15 3.51 -23.10 6.28
N MET A 16 4.40 -22.14 6.06
CA MET A 16 4.53 -20.95 6.90
C MET A 16 4.17 -19.70 6.11
N THR A 17 3.31 -18.86 6.68
CA THR A 17 2.94 -17.56 6.11
C THR A 17 2.48 -16.63 7.23
N GLY A 18 2.78 -15.34 7.10
CA GLY A 18 2.24 -14.31 7.99
C GLY A 18 0.81 -13.89 7.63
N THR A 19 0.37 -14.14 6.39
CA THR A 19 -0.92 -13.67 5.86
C THR A 19 -1.52 -14.71 4.93
N PRO A 20 -2.27 -15.71 5.44
CA PRO A 20 -2.85 -16.79 4.61
C PRO A 20 -3.94 -16.30 3.64
N ALA A 21 -4.57 -15.13 3.93
CA ALA A 21 -5.57 -14.48 3.10
C ALA A 21 -5.24 -12.97 3.04
N ALA A 22 -4.22 -12.61 2.25
CA ALA A 22 -3.58 -11.29 2.27
C ALA A 22 -4.50 -10.15 1.80
N GLN A 23 -5.26 -10.35 0.74
CA GLN A 23 -6.12 -9.33 0.14
C GLN A 23 -7.60 -9.72 0.20
N SER A 24 -7.88 -11.01 0.12
CA SER A 24 -9.25 -11.52 0.02
C SER A 24 -9.36 -12.93 0.61
N PRO A 25 -10.52 -13.33 1.15
CA PRO A 25 -10.76 -14.69 1.61
C PRO A 25 -10.47 -15.78 0.58
N VAL A 26 -10.56 -15.45 -0.72
CA VAL A 26 -10.25 -16.39 -1.79
C VAL A 26 -8.78 -16.79 -1.88
N ASP A 27 -7.87 -15.94 -1.40
CA ASP A 27 -6.41 -16.17 -1.47
C ASP A 27 -5.99 -17.41 -0.66
N ALA A 28 -6.75 -17.74 0.38
CA ALA A 28 -6.50 -18.93 1.19
C ALA A 28 -6.70 -20.26 0.45
N PHE A 29 -7.37 -20.27 -0.72
CA PHE A 29 -7.70 -21.50 -1.44
C PHE A 29 -6.49 -22.37 -1.75
N GLY A 30 -5.44 -21.77 -2.31
CA GLY A 30 -4.24 -22.51 -2.73
C GLY A 30 -3.55 -23.16 -1.55
N LEU A 31 -3.44 -22.43 -0.44
CA LEU A 31 -2.83 -22.90 0.81
C LEU A 31 -3.68 -24.02 1.44
N ALA A 32 -4.97 -23.76 1.64
CA ALA A 32 -5.90 -24.73 2.23
C ALA A 32 -6.00 -26.01 1.39
N LYS A 33 -5.98 -25.88 0.05
CA LYS A 33 -5.99 -27.02 -0.85
C LYS A 33 -4.78 -27.93 -0.73
N LEU A 34 -3.63 -27.39 -0.38
CA LEU A 34 -2.40 -28.16 -0.15
C LEU A 34 -2.35 -28.77 1.24
N VAL A 35 -2.75 -28.03 2.27
CA VAL A 35 -2.69 -28.45 3.68
C VAL A 35 -3.82 -29.43 4.01
N ASN A 36 -5.03 -29.10 3.59
CA ASN A 36 -6.22 -29.90 3.89
C ASN A 36 -7.22 -29.92 2.71
N PRO A 37 -6.93 -30.73 1.68
CA PRO A 37 -7.73 -30.78 0.45
C PRO A 37 -9.21 -31.17 0.69
N ASN A 38 -9.51 -31.85 1.79
CA ASN A 38 -10.87 -32.32 2.10
C ASN A 38 -11.78 -31.21 2.70
N ARG A 39 -11.19 -30.11 3.18
CA ARG A 39 -11.94 -28.97 3.77
C ARG A 39 -12.29 -27.88 2.77
N VAL A 40 -11.78 -27.96 1.55
CA VAL A 40 -12.06 -26.99 0.51
C VAL A 40 -12.66 -27.67 -0.72
N PRO A 41 -13.51 -26.98 -1.47
CA PRO A 41 -14.06 -27.50 -2.73
C PRO A 41 -12.97 -27.89 -3.72
N ARG A 42 -13.34 -28.77 -4.66
CA ARG A 42 -12.41 -29.21 -5.71
C ARG A 42 -11.90 -28.07 -6.59
N TYR A 43 -12.77 -27.11 -6.89
CA TYR A 43 -12.52 -26.00 -7.81
C TYR A 43 -12.55 -24.65 -7.13
N PHE A 44 -11.70 -23.73 -7.58
CA PHE A 44 -11.61 -22.36 -7.08
C PHE A 44 -12.95 -21.59 -7.13
N GLY A 45 -13.72 -21.75 -8.22
CA GLY A 45 -15.02 -21.07 -8.35
C GLY A 45 -15.97 -21.39 -7.20
N ALA A 46 -16.09 -22.67 -6.83
CA ALA A 46 -16.92 -23.10 -5.72
C ALA A 46 -16.41 -22.58 -4.36
N TRP A 47 -15.09 -22.44 -4.19
CA TRP A 47 -14.52 -21.80 -3.01
C TRP A 47 -14.86 -20.30 -2.97
N ARG A 48 -14.66 -19.59 -4.09
CA ARG A 48 -15.01 -18.17 -4.19
C ARG A 48 -16.48 -17.96 -3.83
N ASP A 49 -17.39 -18.73 -4.40
CA ASP A 49 -18.84 -18.61 -4.18
C ASP A 49 -19.23 -18.93 -2.73
N LYS A 50 -18.42 -19.72 -2.01
CA LYS A 50 -18.58 -20.02 -0.58
C LYS A 50 -18.15 -18.87 0.32
N VAL A 51 -17.08 -18.14 -0.02
CA VAL A 51 -16.48 -17.09 0.86
C VAL A 51 -16.76 -15.67 0.38
N MET A 52 -17.34 -15.49 -0.80
CA MET A 52 -17.63 -14.20 -1.40
C MET A 52 -19.07 -14.13 -1.92
N ILE A 53 -19.64 -12.93 -1.84
CA ILE A 53 -20.94 -12.59 -2.42
C ILE A 53 -20.70 -11.82 -3.71
N LYS A 54 -21.33 -12.26 -4.80
CA LYS A 54 -21.27 -11.56 -6.07
C LYS A 54 -22.19 -10.34 -6.06
N MET A 55 -21.61 -9.15 -6.11
CA MET A 55 -22.34 -7.87 -6.13
C MET A 55 -22.67 -7.41 -7.56
N SER A 56 -21.76 -7.69 -8.52
CA SER A 56 -21.96 -7.42 -9.95
C SER A 56 -21.11 -8.37 -10.79
N GLN A 57 -21.07 -8.17 -12.11
CA GLN A 57 -20.29 -9.03 -13.00
C GLN A 57 -18.81 -9.14 -12.61
N PHE A 58 -18.22 -8.06 -12.06
CA PHE A 58 -16.79 -7.98 -11.72
C PHE A 58 -16.51 -7.64 -10.25
N VAL A 59 -17.56 -7.37 -9.46
CA VAL A 59 -17.42 -6.93 -8.06
C VAL A 59 -17.88 -8.03 -7.11
N TRP A 60 -17.01 -8.38 -6.19
CA TRP A 60 -17.25 -9.38 -5.14
C TRP A 60 -16.99 -8.77 -3.78
N SER A 61 -17.83 -9.11 -2.81
CA SER A 61 -17.68 -8.70 -1.41
C SER A 61 -17.48 -9.94 -0.53
N PRO A 62 -16.65 -9.88 0.52
CA PRO A 62 -16.52 -10.99 1.46
C PRO A 62 -17.86 -11.35 2.09
N HIS A 63 -18.13 -12.65 2.24
CA HIS A 63 -19.27 -13.12 3.02
C HIS A 63 -19.05 -12.77 4.51
N PRO A 64 -20.09 -12.44 5.30
CA PRO A 64 -19.96 -12.10 6.72
C PRO A 64 -19.19 -13.14 7.56
N ASN A 65 -19.32 -14.42 7.24
CA ASN A 65 -18.63 -15.52 7.89
C ASN A 65 -17.34 -15.99 7.17
N ALA A 66 -16.85 -15.23 6.19
CA ALA A 66 -15.68 -15.63 5.37
C ALA A 66 -14.45 -15.93 6.24
N THR A 67 -14.20 -15.13 7.28
CA THR A 67 -13.07 -15.34 8.19
C THR A 67 -13.14 -16.69 8.90
N THR A 68 -14.31 -17.07 9.38
CA THR A 68 -14.53 -18.37 10.02
C THR A 68 -14.30 -19.51 9.04
N LEU A 69 -14.87 -19.42 7.84
CA LEU A 69 -14.72 -20.44 6.79
C LEU A 69 -13.25 -20.62 6.35
N VAL A 70 -12.51 -19.53 6.25
CA VAL A 70 -11.06 -19.56 5.97
C VAL A 70 -10.30 -20.22 7.12
N GLY A 71 -10.62 -19.84 8.36
CA GLY A 71 -10.01 -20.44 9.55
C GLY A 71 -10.22 -21.95 9.62
N GLU A 72 -11.44 -22.42 9.38
CA GLU A 72 -11.78 -23.85 9.33
C GLU A 72 -11.06 -24.59 8.21
N ALA A 73 -10.96 -23.98 7.03
CA ALA A 73 -10.31 -24.58 5.87
C ALA A 73 -8.79 -24.74 6.07
N LEU A 74 -8.17 -23.89 6.86
CA LEU A 74 -6.73 -23.92 7.14
C LEU A 74 -6.35 -24.87 8.31
N GLN A 75 -7.32 -25.44 9.02
CA GLN A 75 -7.01 -26.37 10.11
C GLN A 75 -6.41 -27.70 9.59
N PRO A 76 -5.43 -28.29 10.33
CA PRO A 76 -4.87 -27.83 11.60
C PRO A 76 -3.83 -26.71 11.38
N ALA A 77 -4.09 -25.53 11.95
CA ALA A 77 -3.18 -24.39 11.87
C ALA A 77 -2.81 -23.90 13.27
N ILE A 78 -1.53 -23.57 13.44
CA ILE A 78 -1.01 -22.93 14.66
C ILE A 78 -0.74 -21.49 14.31
N ARG A 79 -1.26 -20.55 15.10
CA ARG A 79 -1.06 -19.11 14.91
C ARG A 79 -0.34 -18.54 16.13
N PHE A 80 0.76 -17.87 15.85
CA PHE A 80 1.48 -17.05 16.82
C PHE A 80 1.22 -15.58 16.47
N THR A 81 0.70 -14.80 17.41
CA THR A 81 0.55 -13.36 17.24
C THR A 81 1.80 -12.65 17.75
N LYS A 82 2.04 -11.43 17.26
CA LYS A 82 3.18 -10.62 17.73
C LYS A 82 3.10 -10.36 19.23
N GLU A 83 1.91 -10.06 19.70
CA GLU A 83 1.61 -9.74 21.10
C GLU A 83 1.86 -10.93 22.02
N ALA A 84 1.63 -12.16 21.54
CA ALA A 84 1.87 -13.39 22.31
C ALA A 84 3.34 -13.83 22.34
N CYS A 85 4.15 -13.39 21.37
CA CYS A 85 5.51 -13.92 21.17
C CYS A 85 6.61 -12.88 21.34
N LEU A 86 6.30 -11.59 21.28
CA LEU A 86 7.27 -10.50 21.33
C LEU A 86 6.87 -9.47 22.38
N ASP A 87 7.83 -9.08 23.18
CA ASP A 87 7.70 -7.92 24.08
C ASP A 87 8.03 -6.66 23.27
N LEU A 88 7.01 -6.09 22.62
CA LEU A 88 7.14 -4.90 21.81
C LEU A 88 6.55 -3.70 22.55
N PRO A 89 7.13 -2.51 22.39
CA PRO A 89 6.53 -1.28 22.90
C PRO A 89 5.14 -1.07 22.27
N GLU A 90 4.28 -0.36 22.99
CA GLU A 90 2.94 -0.03 22.52
C GLU A 90 2.98 0.76 21.22
N LEU A 91 2.09 0.39 20.28
CA LEU A 91 1.96 1.11 19.02
C LEU A 91 1.21 2.42 19.25
N THR A 92 1.89 3.53 19.02
CA THR A 92 1.31 4.87 19.11
C THR A 92 1.17 5.50 17.72
N TYR A 93 0.08 6.25 17.53
CA TYR A 93 -0.17 7.04 16.31
C TYR A 93 -0.12 8.52 16.67
N GLN A 94 0.67 9.29 15.91
CA GLN A 94 0.73 10.73 16.01
C GLN A 94 0.36 11.36 14.67
N THR A 95 -0.55 12.32 14.68
CA THR A 95 -0.88 13.13 13.52
C THR A 95 -0.20 14.49 13.65
N ARG A 96 0.53 14.90 12.60
CA ARG A 96 1.14 16.23 12.51
C ARG A 96 0.46 16.96 11.36
N GLU A 97 -0.20 18.04 11.71
CA GLU A 97 -0.87 18.89 10.73
C GLU A 97 0.10 19.92 10.18
N VAL A 98 0.13 20.06 8.86
CA VAL A 98 1.01 20.99 8.17
C VAL A 98 0.21 21.78 7.14
N GLU A 99 0.30 23.08 7.18
CA GLU A 99 -0.33 23.95 6.20
C GLU A 99 0.38 23.87 4.85
N LEU A 100 -0.40 23.89 3.78
CA LEU A 100 0.12 24.03 2.43
C LEU A 100 0.74 25.40 2.25
N THR A 101 1.82 25.47 1.46
CA THR A 101 2.41 26.76 1.10
C THR A 101 1.44 27.62 0.26
N PRO A 102 1.59 28.94 0.20
CA PRO A 102 0.72 29.81 -0.60
C PRO A 102 0.67 29.39 -2.08
N GLN A 103 1.80 28.90 -2.62
CA GLN A 103 1.86 28.38 -3.98
C GLN A 103 0.98 27.14 -4.14
N GLN A 104 1.09 26.17 -3.25
CA GLN A 104 0.27 24.96 -3.27
C GLN A 104 -1.21 25.29 -3.10
N ILE A 105 -1.57 26.21 -2.20
CA ILE A 105 -2.95 26.63 -1.96
C ILE A 105 -3.58 27.19 -3.24
N LYS A 106 -2.83 28.03 -3.98
CA LYS A 106 -3.29 28.59 -5.25
C LYS A 106 -3.70 27.48 -6.22
N TYR A 107 -2.77 26.60 -6.58
CA TYR A 107 -3.01 25.55 -7.56
C TYR A 107 -4.02 24.50 -7.09
N TYR A 108 -4.00 24.19 -5.79
CA TYR A 108 -5.01 23.32 -5.18
C TYR A 108 -6.43 23.87 -5.35
N LYS A 109 -6.64 25.17 -5.12
CA LYS A 109 -7.95 25.82 -5.30
C LYS A 109 -8.38 25.84 -6.76
N GLU A 110 -7.46 26.12 -7.68
CA GLU A 110 -7.74 26.13 -9.12
C GLU A 110 -8.19 24.76 -9.61
N ILE A 111 -7.44 23.70 -9.32
CA ILE A 111 -7.83 22.32 -9.66
C ILE A 111 -9.16 21.92 -9.01
N LYS A 112 -9.37 22.30 -7.76
CA LYS A 112 -10.60 21.96 -7.04
C LYS A 112 -11.83 22.65 -7.63
N SER A 113 -11.72 23.91 -8.09
CA SER A 113 -12.84 24.71 -8.59
C SER A 113 -13.04 24.59 -10.10
N GLN A 114 -11.95 24.54 -10.88
CA GLN A 114 -11.98 24.65 -12.33
C GLN A 114 -11.60 23.33 -13.04
N GLN A 115 -11.11 22.34 -12.30
CA GLN A 115 -10.58 21.07 -12.80
C GLN A 115 -9.40 21.24 -13.76
N LEU A 116 -8.82 22.43 -13.84
CA LEU A 116 -7.64 22.75 -14.63
C LEU A 116 -6.83 23.88 -13.97
N THR A 117 -5.54 23.91 -14.26
CA THR A 117 -4.65 25.03 -13.92
C THR A 117 -3.45 25.09 -14.86
N MET A 118 -2.80 26.25 -14.91
CA MET A 118 -1.52 26.45 -15.60
C MET A 118 -0.42 26.69 -14.57
N ALA A 119 0.59 25.86 -14.55
CA ALA A 119 1.71 25.99 -13.64
C ALA A 119 3.05 25.77 -14.38
N ALA A 120 3.98 26.70 -14.21
CA ALA A 120 5.30 26.70 -14.90
C ALA A 120 5.21 26.54 -16.43
N GLY A 121 4.14 27.10 -17.05
CA GLY A 121 3.87 26.99 -18.48
C GLY A 121 3.26 25.66 -18.94
N GLU A 122 2.96 24.75 -18.01
CA GLU A 122 2.37 23.45 -18.30
C GLU A 122 0.89 23.41 -17.91
N LEU A 123 0.07 22.78 -18.75
CA LEU A 123 -1.36 22.55 -18.48
C LEU A 123 -1.53 21.31 -17.60
N ILE A 124 -2.36 21.45 -16.61
CA ILE A 124 -2.71 20.37 -15.66
C ILE A 124 -4.23 20.28 -15.62
N THR A 125 -4.80 19.18 -16.10
CA THR A 125 -6.25 18.97 -16.12
C THR A 125 -6.68 17.79 -15.26
N ALA A 126 -7.92 17.85 -14.78
CA ALA A 126 -8.57 16.79 -14.03
C ALA A 126 -9.85 16.38 -14.77
N VAL A 127 -9.75 15.42 -15.66
CA VAL A 127 -10.84 15.02 -16.58
C VAL A 127 -12.07 14.45 -15.85
N HIS A 128 -11.87 13.94 -14.64
CA HIS A 128 -12.95 13.40 -13.79
C HIS A 128 -12.56 13.48 -12.31
N ALA A 129 -13.53 13.31 -11.41
CA ALA A 129 -13.33 13.49 -9.96
C ALA A 129 -12.18 12.67 -9.36
N ALA A 130 -11.97 11.42 -9.79
CA ALA A 130 -10.87 10.61 -9.31
C ALA A 130 -9.51 11.13 -9.77
N ALA A 131 -9.41 11.63 -11.02
CA ALA A 131 -8.21 12.31 -11.51
C ALA A 131 -7.95 13.60 -10.74
N GLY A 132 -9.02 14.36 -10.43
CA GLY A 132 -8.94 15.55 -9.59
C GLY A 132 -8.35 15.27 -8.22
N LEU A 133 -8.86 14.27 -7.52
CA LEU A 133 -8.33 13.87 -6.22
C LEU A 133 -6.84 13.49 -6.30
N THR A 134 -6.45 12.74 -7.33
CA THR A 134 -5.04 12.37 -7.54
C THR A 134 -4.16 13.61 -7.75
N LYS A 135 -4.60 14.57 -8.58
CA LYS A 135 -3.86 15.83 -8.79
C LYS A 135 -3.75 16.66 -7.51
N LEU A 136 -4.82 16.75 -6.72
CA LEU A 136 -4.80 17.45 -5.44
C LEU A 136 -3.80 16.82 -4.45
N LEU A 137 -3.76 15.48 -4.38
CA LEU A 137 -2.77 14.76 -3.57
C LEU A 137 -1.34 14.98 -4.07
N GLN A 138 -1.12 15.00 -5.39
CA GLN A 138 0.17 15.28 -5.98
C GLN A 138 0.66 16.69 -5.61
N ILE A 139 -0.19 17.72 -5.78
CA ILE A 139 0.14 19.11 -5.39
C ILE A 139 0.50 19.18 -3.90
N SER A 140 -0.28 18.51 -3.04
CA SER A 140 0.00 18.47 -1.60
C SER A 140 1.33 17.77 -1.28
N CYS A 141 1.81 16.87 -2.14
CA CYS A 141 3.10 16.21 -2.00
C CYS A 141 4.29 17.01 -2.56
N GLY A 142 4.03 18.17 -3.20
CA GLY A 142 5.07 19.07 -3.67
C GLY A 142 5.34 19.01 -5.17
N ALA A 143 4.66 18.16 -5.94
CA ALA A 143 4.75 18.19 -7.39
C ALA A 143 3.56 17.50 -8.04
N VAL A 144 3.29 17.81 -9.32
CA VAL A 144 2.21 17.21 -10.11
C VAL A 144 2.71 16.88 -11.51
N TYR A 145 2.15 15.85 -12.13
CA TYR A 145 2.35 15.59 -13.56
C TYR A 145 1.42 16.48 -14.38
N SER A 146 2.00 17.22 -15.35
CA SER A 146 1.24 17.96 -16.37
C SER A 146 0.61 16.99 -17.37
N ASP A 147 -0.22 17.52 -18.26
CA ASP A 147 -0.84 16.74 -19.34
C ASP A 147 0.18 16.34 -20.42
N SER A 148 1.31 17.04 -20.51
CA SER A 148 2.47 16.65 -21.33
C SER A 148 3.33 15.56 -20.69
N GLY A 149 3.04 15.14 -19.44
CA GLY A 149 3.80 14.16 -18.68
C GLY A 149 5.02 14.72 -17.95
N LYS A 150 5.25 16.03 -18.01
CA LYS A 150 6.32 16.67 -17.24
C LYS A 150 5.94 16.80 -15.77
N VAL A 151 6.94 16.77 -14.90
CA VAL A 151 6.79 17.04 -13.47
C VAL A 151 6.89 18.53 -13.24
N VAL A 152 5.86 19.11 -12.60
CA VAL A 152 5.85 20.50 -12.14
C VAL A 152 5.99 20.50 -10.64
N GLU A 153 7.08 21.05 -10.13
CA GLU A 153 7.37 21.11 -8.70
C GLU A 153 6.79 22.37 -8.05
N PHE A 154 6.40 22.24 -6.80
CA PHE A 154 5.88 23.31 -5.95
C PHE A 154 6.72 23.41 -4.69
N ASP A 155 6.73 24.58 -4.09
CA ASP A 155 7.27 24.75 -2.75
C ASP A 155 6.48 23.89 -1.73
N ALA A 156 7.14 22.90 -1.17
CA ALA A 156 6.62 22.01 -0.14
C ALA A 156 7.43 22.11 1.17
N SER A 157 8.11 23.24 1.37
CA SER A 157 9.06 23.46 2.46
C SER A 157 8.48 23.20 3.84
N SER A 158 7.23 23.63 4.09
CA SER A 158 6.56 23.40 5.39
C SER A 158 6.47 21.91 5.71
N ARG A 159 5.99 21.09 4.77
CA ARG A 159 5.86 19.64 4.93
C ARG A 159 7.20 18.92 5.05
N LEU A 160 8.18 19.33 4.25
CA LEU A 160 9.50 18.74 4.29
C LEU A 160 10.24 19.06 5.59
N THR A 161 10.06 20.26 6.13
CA THR A 161 10.62 20.67 7.42
C THR A 161 10.04 19.85 8.55
N GLU A 162 8.72 19.65 8.58
CA GLU A 162 8.07 18.84 9.60
C GLU A 162 8.47 17.37 9.51
N MET A 163 8.61 16.82 8.30
CA MET A 163 9.13 15.47 8.10
C MET A 163 10.56 15.33 8.66
N VAL A 164 11.44 16.29 8.41
CA VAL A 164 12.82 16.27 8.93
C VAL A 164 12.82 16.38 10.47
N SER A 165 11.95 17.20 11.04
CA SER A 165 11.77 17.29 12.50
C SER A 165 11.38 15.92 13.08
N ALA A 166 10.38 15.28 12.50
CA ALA A 166 9.93 13.97 12.95
C ALA A 166 11.02 12.88 12.84
N ILE A 167 11.84 12.94 11.79
CA ILE A 167 12.98 12.02 11.64
C ILE A 167 14.06 12.27 12.71
N ARG A 168 14.34 13.54 13.01
CA ARG A 168 15.35 13.90 14.03
C ARG A 168 14.92 13.58 15.46
N GLU A 169 13.62 13.57 15.72
CA GLU A 169 13.05 13.17 17.01
C GLU A 169 13.09 11.66 17.23
N ALA A 170 13.13 10.88 16.14
CA ALA A 170 13.17 9.43 16.23
C ALA A 170 14.53 8.95 16.73
N SER A 171 14.54 8.07 17.74
CA SER A 171 15.76 7.44 18.29
C SER A 171 16.33 6.33 17.42
N HIS A 172 15.59 5.88 16.41
CA HIS A 172 15.93 4.74 15.55
C HIS A 172 15.73 5.08 14.08
N LYS A 173 16.08 4.10 13.20
CA LYS A 173 15.85 4.21 11.76
C LYS A 173 14.37 4.44 11.46
N THR A 174 14.10 5.41 10.63
CA THR A 174 12.74 5.81 10.23
C THR A 174 12.42 5.31 8.83
N ILE A 175 11.22 4.78 8.65
CA ILE A 175 10.68 4.45 7.32
C ILE A 175 9.71 5.55 6.91
N VAL A 176 9.96 6.18 5.77
CA VAL A 176 9.09 7.22 5.20
C VAL A 176 8.35 6.67 4.00
N PHE A 177 7.03 6.51 4.09
CA PHE A 177 6.18 6.10 2.97
C PHE A 177 5.76 7.32 2.15
N VAL A 178 6.01 7.27 0.85
CA VAL A 178 5.73 8.36 -0.08
C VAL A 178 4.87 7.84 -1.24
N PRO A 179 3.70 8.44 -1.55
CA PRO A 179 2.75 7.86 -2.49
C PRO A 179 3.12 8.03 -3.98
N PHE A 180 4.03 8.97 -4.32
CA PHE A 180 4.37 9.30 -5.70
C PHE A 180 5.88 9.29 -5.95
N ARG A 181 6.31 8.87 -7.15
CA ARG A 181 7.74 8.81 -7.51
C ARG A 181 8.44 10.16 -7.42
N HIS A 182 7.86 11.21 -7.99
CA HIS A 182 8.42 12.56 -7.91
C HIS A 182 8.55 13.06 -6.45
N ALA A 183 7.62 12.71 -5.59
CA ALA A 183 7.71 13.06 -4.18
C ALA A 183 8.85 12.32 -3.46
N ILE A 184 9.22 11.11 -3.90
CA ILE A 184 10.41 10.40 -3.41
C ILE A 184 11.68 11.20 -3.74
N GLU A 185 11.77 11.75 -4.95
CA GLU A 185 12.92 12.55 -5.40
C GLU A 185 13.06 13.83 -4.57
N ILE A 186 11.96 14.55 -4.35
CA ILE A 186 11.90 15.75 -3.51
C ILE A 186 12.33 15.44 -2.06
N VAL A 187 11.78 14.36 -1.48
CA VAL A 187 12.13 13.92 -0.13
C VAL A 187 13.62 13.54 -0.04
N SER A 188 14.12 12.77 -1.00
CA SER A 188 15.53 12.34 -1.04
C SER A 188 16.49 13.53 -1.16
N ALA A 189 16.16 14.50 -2.00
CA ALA A 189 16.94 15.74 -2.16
C ALA A 189 16.96 16.54 -0.85
N LYS A 190 15.81 16.66 -0.16
CA LYS A 190 15.73 17.36 1.15
C LYS A 190 16.56 16.64 2.20
N LEU A 191 16.45 15.32 2.33
CA LEU A 191 17.22 14.55 3.32
C LEU A 191 18.73 14.69 3.08
N LYS A 192 19.16 14.64 1.81
CA LYS A 192 20.55 14.86 1.44
C LYS A 192 21.04 16.27 1.82
N ALA A 193 20.23 17.29 1.56
CA ALA A 193 20.57 18.68 1.94
C ALA A 193 20.68 18.86 3.46
N GLU A 194 19.92 18.08 4.24
CA GLU A 194 19.97 18.09 5.71
C GLU A 194 21.05 17.16 6.31
N GLY A 195 21.87 16.52 5.46
CA GLY A 195 22.92 15.60 5.88
C GLY A 195 22.40 14.25 6.43
N ILE A 196 21.14 13.89 6.14
CA ILE A 196 20.53 12.64 6.60
C ILE A 196 20.73 11.58 5.54
N SER A 197 21.45 10.49 5.87
CA SER A 197 21.62 9.36 4.98
C SER A 197 20.31 8.61 4.77
N SER A 198 19.98 8.29 3.53
CA SER A 198 18.73 7.58 3.21
C SER A 198 18.89 6.69 2.00
N GLU A 199 18.11 5.60 1.96
CA GLU A 199 18.01 4.68 0.85
C GLU A 199 16.57 4.62 0.36
N VAL A 200 16.39 4.43 -0.95
CA VAL A 200 15.07 4.41 -1.60
C VAL A 200 14.71 2.98 -2.00
N ILE A 201 13.52 2.54 -1.61
CA ILE A 201 12.94 1.28 -2.07
C ILE A 201 11.70 1.59 -2.89
N ASN A 202 11.77 1.36 -4.19
CA ASN A 202 10.64 1.52 -5.11
C ASN A 202 10.64 0.41 -6.19
N GLY A 203 9.71 0.48 -7.15
CA GLY A 203 9.59 -0.52 -8.21
C GLY A 203 10.80 -0.61 -9.17
N ALA A 204 11.67 0.40 -9.20
CA ALA A 204 12.88 0.40 -10.03
C ALA A 204 14.08 -0.26 -9.35
N VAL A 205 14.04 -0.47 -8.04
CA VAL A 205 15.11 -1.13 -7.29
C VAL A 205 15.04 -2.64 -7.51
N SER A 206 16.14 -3.23 -7.99
CA SER A 206 16.21 -4.68 -8.23
C SER A 206 16.07 -5.50 -6.96
N ALA A 207 15.58 -6.74 -7.07
CA ALA A 207 15.37 -7.62 -5.94
C ALA A 207 16.65 -7.90 -5.11
N GLY A 208 17.83 -7.90 -5.76
CA GLY A 208 19.11 -8.09 -5.08
C GLY A 208 19.63 -6.88 -4.30
N LYS A 209 19.01 -5.69 -4.50
CA LYS A 209 19.33 -4.46 -3.76
C LYS A 209 18.26 -4.10 -2.71
N ARG A 210 17.16 -4.81 -2.66
CA ARG A 210 16.12 -4.70 -1.63
C ARG A 210 16.45 -5.62 -0.46
#